data_9758b986882a7b3d487a7c8562cb65f9
#
_entry.id   9758b986882a7b3d487a7c8562cb65f9
#
_cell.length_a   1.000
_cell.length_b   1.000
_cell.length_c   1.000
_cell.angle_alpha   90.00
_cell.angle_beta   90.00
_cell.angle_gamma   90.00
#
_symmetry.space_group_name_H-M   'P 1'
#
loop_
_entity.id
_entity.type
_entity.pdbx_description
1 polymer ?
#
loop_
_entity_poly.entity_id
_entity_poly.type
_entity_poly.pdbx_seq_one_letter_code
_entity_poly.pdbx_strand_id
1 'polypeptide(L)'
;MKKIMFLLYVMFLGITSSSAQQNDEDLKIKPLLGVWQYVEEAAMPDGGVAYIGKHIYKTITWDKKYYVIAGINVPVKLHEDKEAQTSTLSFITQEGDIVLGSDNSYLEYINNHYLDKNLNNTISQLRYRFDEKNPNVLYLEYNLSCGEENWVSETWLKVMPLGAK
;
A
#
# COMPACT_ATOMS: atom_id res chain seq x y z
N MET A 1 0.56 -46.57 -25.89
CA MET A 1 1.65 -45.59 -25.83
C MET A 1 1.22 -44.17 -26.25
N LYS A 2 0.41 -43.94 -27.32
CA LYS A 2 -0.01 -42.58 -27.72
C LYS A 2 -0.85 -41.82 -26.69
N LYS A 3 -1.67 -42.48 -25.87
CA LYS A 3 -2.51 -41.82 -24.83
C LYS A 3 -1.70 -41.28 -23.61
N ILE A 4 -0.60 -41.95 -23.27
CA ILE A 4 0.27 -41.54 -22.14
C ILE A 4 1.09 -40.29 -22.53
N MET A 5 1.52 -40.21 -23.80
CA MET A 5 2.26 -39.03 -24.29
C MET A 5 1.38 -37.75 -24.30
N PHE A 6 0.09 -37.91 -24.61
CA PHE A 6 -0.85 -36.77 -24.60
C PHE A 6 -1.11 -36.24 -23.19
N LEU A 7 -1.19 -37.14 -22.20
CA LEU A 7 -1.38 -36.76 -20.81
C LEU A 7 -0.14 -36.02 -20.24
N LEU A 8 1.05 -36.44 -20.59
CA LEU A 8 2.30 -35.78 -20.24
C LEU A 8 2.43 -34.38 -20.86
N TYR A 9 1.95 -34.20 -22.12
CA TYR A 9 1.99 -32.91 -22.79
C TYR A 9 1.01 -31.90 -22.16
N VAL A 10 -0.17 -32.34 -21.74
CA VAL A 10 -1.15 -31.49 -21.04
C VAL A 10 -0.66 -31.10 -19.64
N MET A 11 0.03 -32.00 -18.90
CA MET A 11 0.67 -31.65 -17.64
C MET A 11 1.80 -30.62 -17.80
N PHE A 12 2.59 -30.70 -18.88
CA PHE A 12 3.68 -29.75 -19.14
C PHE A 12 3.16 -28.33 -19.48
N LEU A 13 2.04 -28.23 -20.21
CA LEU A 13 1.41 -26.94 -20.53
C LEU A 13 0.77 -26.27 -19.31
N GLY A 14 0.27 -27.05 -18.33
CA GLY A 14 -0.28 -26.53 -17.08
C GLY A 14 0.77 -25.93 -16.14
N ILE A 15 2.01 -26.45 -16.16
CA ILE A 15 3.09 -25.97 -15.28
C ILE A 15 3.71 -24.67 -15.81
N THR A 16 3.76 -24.49 -17.14
CA THR A 16 4.36 -23.27 -17.74
C THR A 16 3.46 -22.04 -17.61
N SER A 17 2.13 -22.20 -17.56
CA SER A 17 1.20 -21.07 -17.40
C SER A 17 1.22 -20.50 -15.97
N SER A 18 1.38 -21.32 -14.93
CA SER A 18 1.42 -20.83 -13.54
C SER A 18 2.69 -20.04 -13.23
N SER A 19 3.83 -20.42 -13.76
CA SER A 19 5.10 -19.70 -13.53
C SER A 19 5.18 -18.37 -14.28
N ALA A 20 4.57 -18.27 -15.47
CA ALA A 20 4.52 -17.02 -16.22
C ALA A 20 3.59 -15.99 -15.55
N GLN A 21 2.46 -16.42 -15.04
CA GLN A 21 1.51 -15.55 -14.34
C GLN A 21 2.08 -15.03 -13.00
N GLN A 22 2.79 -15.86 -12.25
CA GLN A 22 3.45 -15.45 -11.00
C GLN A 22 4.54 -14.40 -11.24
N ASN A 23 5.33 -14.54 -12.31
CA ASN A 23 6.35 -13.55 -12.68
C ASN A 23 5.74 -12.18 -13.08
N ASP A 24 4.59 -12.16 -13.75
CA ASP A 24 3.93 -10.91 -14.14
C ASP A 24 3.35 -10.16 -12.94
N GLU A 25 2.74 -10.86 -11.99
CA GLU A 25 2.25 -10.27 -10.75
C GLU A 25 3.38 -9.72 -9.87
N ASP A 26 4.50 -10.44 -9.77
CA ASP A 26 5.68 -10.00 -9.03
C ASP A 26 6.27 -8.71 -9.63
N LEU A 27 6.26 -8.58 -10.96
CA LEU A 27 6.69 -7.35 -11.63
C LEU A 27 5.75 -6.18 -11.36
N LYS A 28 4.45 -6.40 -11.29
CA LYS A 28 3.45 -5.35 -11.03
C LYS A 28 3.48 -4.84 -9.60
N ILE A 29 3.69 -5.71 -8.61
CA ILE A 29 3.73 -5.27 -7.19
C ILE A 29 5.03 -4.57 -6.84
N LYS A 30 6.15 -4.92 -7.49
CA LYS A 30 7.50 -4.44 -7.17
C LYS A 30 7.61 -2.92 -6.98
N PRO A 31 7.03 -2.06 -7.83
CA PRO A 31 7.10 -0.61 -7.63
C PRO A 31 6.40 -0.13 -6.35
N LEU A 32 5.35 -0.84 -5.93
CA LEU A 32 4.55 -0.50 -4.74
C LEU A 32 5.22 -0.93 -3.43
N LEU A 33 6.15 -1.91 -3.47
CA LEU A 33 6.79 -2.44 -2.27
C LEU A 33 7.54 -1.36 -1.49
N GLY A 34 7.41 -1.39 -0.18
CA GLY A 34 8.13 -0.48 0.69
C GLY A 34 7.28 0.13 1.79
N VAL A 35 7.88 1.10 2.46
CA VAL A 35 7.21 1.95 3.44
C VAL A 35 6.98 3.31 2.82
N TRP A 36 5.74 3.72 2.80
CA TRP A 36 5.26 4.98 2.24
C TRP A 36 4.75 5.87 3.38
N GLN A 37 5.11 7.13 3.37
CA GLN A 37 4.60 8.13 4.31
C GLN A 37 3.53 8.97 3.60
N TYR A 38 2.38 9.14 4.22
CA TYR A 38 1.39 10.10 3.76
C TYR A 38 1.93 11.52 3.88
N VAL A 39 1.78 12.30 2.81
CA VAL A 39 2.24 13.68 2.74
C VAL A 39 1.15 14.62 2.24
N GLU A 40 1.18 15.84 2.71
CA GLU A 40 0.40 16.94 2.14
C GLU A 40 1.31 17.76 1.24
N GLU A 41 0.80 18.19 0.10
CA GLU A 41 1.50 19.06 -0.83
C GLU A 41 1.30 20.52 -0.42
N ALA A 42 2.38 21.29 -0.39
CA ALA A 42 2.38 22.71 -0.16
C ALA A 42 3.07 23.43 -1.31
N ALA A 43 2.41 24.42 -1.91
CA ALA A 43 3.02 25.25 -2.94
C ALA A 43 4.15 26.10 -2.36
N MET A 44 5.28 26.12 -3.04
CA MET A 44 6.43 26.94 -2.69
C MET A 44 6.40 28.27 -3.45
N PRO A 45 6.98 29.36 -2.90
CA PRO A 45 7.00 30.67 -3.56
C PRO A 45 7.74 30.69 -4.92
N ASP A 46 8.66 29.75 -5.14
CA ASP A 46 9.40 29.58 -6.39
C ASP A 46 8.66 28.73 -7.45
N GLY A 47 7.40 28.36 -7.16
CA GLY A 47 6.59 27.49 -8.02
C GLY A 47 6.85 26.00 -7.84
N GLY A 48 7.72 25.62 -6.90
CA GLY A 48 7.93 24.21 -6.52
C GLY A 48 6.84 23.67 -5.60
N VAL A 49 6.93 22.37 -5.29
CA VAL A 49 6.05 21.67 -4.34
C VAL A 49 6.91 21.14 -3.20
N ALA A 50 6.53 21.46 -1.98
CA ALA A 50 7.06 20.83 -0.78
C ALA A 50 6.12 19.72 -0.30
N TYR A 51 6.68 18.62 0.21
CA TYR A 51 5.94 17.53 0.80
C TYR A 51 6.05 17.57 2.33
N ILE A 52 4.91 17.73 3.01
CA ILE A 52 4.83 17.81 4.47
C ILE A 52 4.38 16.45 4.97
N GLY A 53 5.32 15.67 5.55
CA GLY A 53 5.06 14.34 6.08
C GLY A 53 4.10 14.34 7.27
N LYS A 54 3.16 13.41 7.28
CA LYS A 54 2.28 13.12 8.40
C LYS A 54 2.74 11.85 9.11
N HIS A 55 2.31 11.64 10.33
CA HIS A 55 2.59 10.41 11.08
C HIS A 55 1.66 9.26 10.66
N ILE A 56 1.49 9.08 9.36
CA ILE A 56 0.72 7.99 8.76
C ILE A 56 1.62 7.31 7.73
N TYR A 57 1.75 6.00 7.87
CA TYR A 57 2.60 5.18 7.02
C TYR A 57 1.82 4.00 6.47
N LYS A 58 2.05 3.66 5.22
CA LYS A 58 1.55 2.43 4.57
C LYS A 58 2.73 1.56 4.21
N THR A 59 2.74 0.33 4.67
CA THR A 59 3.73 -0.69 4.29
C THR A 59 3.09 -1.69 3.35
N ILE A 60 3.72 -1.95 2.21
CA ILE A 60 3.29 -2.98 1.24
C ILE A 60 4.41 -4.00 1.11
N THR A 61 4.07 -5.29 1.26
CA THR A 61 5.00 -6.41 1.35
C THR A 61 4.92 -7.34 0.14
N TRP A 62 5.93 -8.19 -0.06
CA TRP A 62 6.03 -9.14 -1.16
C TRP A 62 4.91 -10.19 -1.19
N ASP A 63 4.39 -10.56 -0.03
CA ASP A 63 3.27 -11.48 0.13
C ASP A 63 1.90 -10.81 -0.07
N LYS A 64 1.90 -9.62 -0.71
CA LYS A 64 0.70 -8.84 -1.04
C LYS A 64 -0.13 -8.46 0.18
N LYS A 65 0.52 -8.22 1.31
CA LYS A 65 -0.12 -7.65 2.49
C LYS A 65 0.18 -6.17 2.60
N TYR A 66 -0.73 -5.45 3.23
CA TYR A 66 -0.48 -4.07 3.58
C TYR A 66 -0.85 -3.78 5.03
N TYR A 67 -0.20 -2.77 5.58
CA TYR A 67 -0.41 -2.28 6.92
C TYR A 67 -0.43 -0.75 6.89
N VAL A 68 -1.45 -0.14 7.50
CA VAL A 68 -1.48 1.30 7.74
C VAL A 68 -1.18 1.55 9.21
N ILE A 69 -0.18 2.38 9.46
CA ILE A 69 0.28 2.75 10.80
C ILE A 69 0.04 4.23 10.97
N ALA A 70 -0.67 4.63 12.01
CA ALA A 70 -0.81 6.03 12.40
C ALA A 70 -0.07 6.32 13.69
N GLY A 71 0.49 7.53 13.77
CA GLY A 71 1.11 8.06 14.97
C GLY A 71 0.27 9.17 15.57
N ILE A 72 0.06 9.12 16.86
CA ILE A 72 -0.55 10.19 17.65
C ILE A 72 0.45 10.77 18.63
N ASN A 73 0.44 12.08 18.79
CA ASN A 73 1.24 12.75 19.79
C ASN A 73 0.51 12.70 21.14
N VAL A 74 1.16 12.11 22.12
CA VAL A 74 0.64 12.00 23.49
C VAL A 74 1.55 12.71 24.47
N PRO A 75 1.01 13.44 25.46
CA PRO A 75 1.81 13.99 26.54
C PRO A 75 2.27 12.85 27.45
N VAL A 76 3.57 12.73 27.66
CA VAL A 76 4.16 11.76 28.58
C VAL A 76 4.83 12.51 29.73
N LYS A 77 4.40 12.25 30.94
CA LYS A 77 4.99 12.78 32.15
C LYS A 77 5.85 11.71 32.81
N LEU A 78 7.15 11.82 32.71
CA LEU A 78 8.09 10.84 33.23
C LEU A 78 8.31 10.96 34.75
N HIS A 79 8.13 12.18 35.29
CA HIS A 79 8.22 12.48 36.71
C HIS A 79 7.19 13.54 37.07
N GLU A 80 6.69 13.52 38.33
CA GLU A 80 5.63 14.44 38.77
C GLU A 80 6.05 15.93 38.75
N ASP A 81 7.32 16.19 38.90
CA ASP A 81 7.92 17.55 39.03
C ASP A 81 8.42 18.10 37.68
N LYS A 82 8.29 17.35 36.59
CA LYS A 82 8.73 17.79 35.24
C LYS A 82 7.54 18.09 34.34
N GLU A 83 7.76 19.03 33.42
CA GLU A 83 6.80 19.28 32.35
C GLU A 83 6.60 18.04 31.49
N ALA A 84 5.37 17.85 31.02
CA ALA A 84 5.05 16.75 30.13
C ALA A 84 5.80 16.93 28.80
N GLN A 85 6.48 15.87 28.35
CA GLN A 85 7.10 15.81 27.03
C GLN A 85 6.13 15.21 26.03
N THR A 86 6.18 15.68 24.80
CA THR A 86 5.41 15.08 23.71
C THR A 86 6.14 13.84 23.20
N SER A 87 5.46 12.72 23.20
CA SER A 87 5.93 11.47 22.57
C SER A 87 4.97 11.03 21.49
N THR A 88 5.46 10.36 20.48
CA THR A 88 4.62 9.78 19.42
C THR A 88 4.35 8.31 19.73
N LEU A 89 3.09 7.96 19.87
CA LEU A 89 2.62 6.58 19.97
C LEU A 89 2.13 6.14 18.59
N SER A 90 2.75 5.10 18.03
CA SER A 90 2.38 4.55 16.74
C SER A 90 1.67 3.20 16.91
N PHE A 91 0.62 2.97 16.13
CA PHE A 91 -0.14 1.73 16.14
C PHE A 91 -0.70 1.42 14.75
N ILE A 92 -0.96 0.14 14.50
CA ILE A 92 -1.60 -0.29 13.26
C ILE A 92 -3.06 0.14 13.31
N THR A 93 -3.51 0.87 12.30
CA THR A 93 -4.91 1.31 12.16
C THR A 93 -5.69 0.43 11.22
N GLN A 94 -5.02 -0.17 10.25
CA GLN A 94 -5.63 -1.03 9.22
C GLN A 94 -4.61 -2.04 8.71
N GLU A 95 -5.09 -3.24 8.38
CA GLU A 95 -4.31 -4.27 7.71
C GLU A 95 -5.17 -5.10 6.77
N GLY A 96 -4.52 -5.71 5.77
CA GLY A 96 -5.24 -6.54 4.84
C GLY A 96 -4.39 -7.08 3.70
N ASP A 97 -5.07 -7.55 2.68
CA ASP A 97 -4.49 -8.18 1.51
C ASP A 97 -4.67 -7.30 0.27
N ILE A 98 -3.73 -7.39 -0.68
CA ILE A 98 -3.76 -6.69 -1.96
C ILE A 98 -4.03 -7.70 -3.07
N VAL A 99 -4.97 -7.37 -3.95
CA VAL A 99 -5.17 -8.06 -5.23
C VAL A 99 -4.89 -7.09 -6.36
N LEU A 100 -3.85 -7.37 -7.12
CA LEU A 100 -3.43 -6.52 -8.24
C LEU A 100 -4.45 -6.56 -9.37
N GLY A 101 -4.79 -5.41 -9.89
CA GLY A 101 -5.65 -5.23 -11.04
C GLY A 101 -4.87 -5.03 -12.34
N SER A 102 -5.59 -4.60 -13.38
CA SER A 102 -5.03 -4.04 -14.61
C SER A 102 -4.80 -2.54 -14.43
N ASP A 103 -3.98 -1.95 -15.31
CA ASP A 103 -3.91 -0.50 -15.52
C ASP A 103 -3.63 0.34 -14.26
N ASN A 104 -2.58 -0.02 -13.52
CA ASN A 104 -2.18 0.68 -12.31
C ASN A 104 -3.30 0.77 -11.27
N SER A 105 -4.02 -0.32 -11.08
CA SER A 105 -5.05 -0.46 -10.06
C SER A 105 -4.82 -1.69 -9.19
N TYR A 106 -5.40 -1.68 -8.00
CA TYR A 106 -5.46 -2.84 -7.11
C TYR A 106 -6.65 -2.73 -6.15
N LEU A 107 -7.02 -3.85 -5.53
CA LEU A 107 -8.01 -3.91 -4.47
C LEU A 107 -7.29 -4.10 -3.14
N GLU A 108 -7.72 -3.41 -2.11
CA GLU A 108 -7.38 -3.68 -0.72
C GLU A 108 -8.56 -4.40 -0.05
N TYR A 109 -8.36 -5.63 0.35
CA TYR A 109 -9.27 -6.34 1.25
C TYR A 109 -8.91 -5.97 2.67
N ILE A 110 -9.78 -5.21 3.33
CA ILE A 110 -9.57 -4.72 4.70
C ILE A 110 -9.93 -5.83 5.67
N ASN A 111 -8.93 -6.59 6.13
CA ASN A 111 -9.17 -7.69 7.07
C ASN A 111 -9.50 -7.15 8.46
N ASN A 112 -8.75 -6.14 8.92
CA ASN A 112 -8.99 -5.46 10.19
C ASN A 112 -8.81 -3.96 10.03
N HIS A 113 -9.77 -3.20 10.53
CA HIS A 113 -9.69 -1.76 10.72
C HIS A 113 -9.94 -1.45 12.20
N TYR A 114 -8.89 -1.01 12.89
CA TYR A 114 -8.90 -0.91 14.36
C TYR A 114 -9.63 0.32 14.89
N LEU A 115 -9.77 1.37 14.06
CA LEU A 115 -10.49 2.60 14.43
C LEU A 115 -11.96 2.60 14.01
N ASP A 116 -12.31 1.90 12.93
CA ASP A 116 -13.68 1.76 12.45
C ASP A 116 -13.99 0.31 12.06
N LYS A 117 -14.67 -0.40 12.94
CA LYS A 117 -15.01 -1.80 12.74
C LYS A 117 -16.00 -2.06 11.59
N ASN A 118 -16.71 -1.04 11.11
CA ASN A 118 -17.62 -1.18 9.97
C ASN A 118 -16.86 -1.40 8.66
N LEU A 119 -15.57 -1.06 8.64
CA LEU A 119 -14.69 -1.29 7.48
C LEU A 119 -14.09 -2.70 7.46
N ASN A 120 -14.23 -3.50 8.52
CA ASN A 120 -13.74 -4.88 8.54
C ASN A 120 -14.43 -5.74 7.48
N ASN A 121 -13.64 -6.53 6.77
CA ASN A 121 -14.09 -7.39 5.67
C ASN A 121 -14.71 -6.62 4.50
N THR A 122 -14.36 -5.37 4.33
CA THR A 122 -14.75 -4.56 3.16
C THR A 122 -13.62 -4.52 2.13
N ILE A 123 -13.94 -3.98 0.97
CA ILE A 123 -13.00 -3.85 -0.15
C ILE A 123 -12.91 -2.37 -0.52
N SER A 124 -11.69 -1.88 -0.65
CA SER A 124 -11.38 -0.60 -1.25
C SER A 124 -10.80 -0.82 -2.63
N GLN A 125 -11.29 -0.08 -3.61
CA GLN A 125 -10.70 -0.03 -4.94
C GLN A 125 -9.70 1.12 -5.00
N LEU A 126 -8.50 0.87 -5.54
CA LEU A 126 -7.44 1.85 -5.63
C LEU A 126 -6.93 1.98 -7.06
N ARG A 127 -6.60 3.21 -7.43
CA ARG A 127 -5.85 3.56 -8.63
C ARG A 127 -4.59 4.28 -8.20
N TYR A 128 -3.50 4.10 -8.94
CA TYR A 128 -2.26 4.75 -8.58
C TYR A 128 -1.48 5.21 -9.81
N ARG A 129 -0.65 6.22 -9.60
CA ARG A 129 0.38 6.65 -10.55
C ARG A 129 1.60 7.12 -9.79
N PHE A 130 2.76 6.90 -10.36
CA PHE A 130 4.00 7.48 -9.88
C PHE A 130 4.22 8.85 -10.51
N ASP A 131 4.92 9.72 -9.80
CA ASP A 131 5.37 10.98 -10.39
C ASP A 131 6.43 10.69 -11.47
N GLU A 132 6.33 11.36 -12.61
CA GLU A 132 7.22 11.11 -13.75
C GLU A 132 8.68 11.50 -13.48
N LYS A 133 8.89 12.48 -12.61
CA LYS A 133 10.22 13.00 -12.27
C LYS A 133 10.79 12.38 -11.01
N ASN A 134 9.90 11.88 -10.12
CA ASN A 134 10.30 11.31 -8.84
C ASN A 134 9.53 10.02 -8.56
N PRO A 135 10.07 8.83 -8.90
CA PRO A 135 9.39 7.55 -8.69
C PRO A 135 9.15 7.21 -7.21
N ASN A 136 9.68 7.99 -6.28
CA ASN A 136 9.38 7.86 -4.86
C ASN A 136 8.12 8.61 -4.43
N VAL A 137 7.45 9.34 -5.33
CA VAL A 137 6.15 9.95 -5.09
C VAL A 137 5.07 9.11 -5.76
N LEU A 138 4.09 8.69 -4.97
CA LEU A 138 2.94 7.89 -5.37
C LEU A 138 1.68 8.72 -5.14
N TYR A 139 0.93 8.96 -6.20
CA TYR A 139 -0.41 9.49 -6.15
C TYR A 139 -1.39 8.32 -6.14
N LEU A 140 -2.26 8.29 -5.16
CA LEU A 140 -3.19 7.22 -4.91
C LEU A 140 -4.59 7.79 -4.81
N GLU A 141 -5.54 7.15 -5.48
CA GLU A 141 -6.96 7.43 -5.36
C GLU A 141 -7.65 6.17 -4.85
N TYR A 142 -8.49 6.31 -3.85
CA TYR A 142 -9.23 5.17 -3.32
C TYR A 142 -10.72 5.43 -3.23
N ASN A 143 -11.49 4.36 -3.32
CA ASN A 143 -12.94 4.35 -3.18
C ASN A 143 -13.39 3.18 -2.30
N LEU A 144 -13.94 3.50 -1.13
CA LEU A 144 -14.41 2.51 -0.14
C LEU A 144 -15.74 1.85 -0.53
N SER A 145 -16.53 2.49 -1.38
CA SER A 145 -17.85 2.00 -1.76
C SER A 145 -17.87 1.21 -3.07
N CYS A 146 -16.74 1.06 -3.74
CA CYS A 146 -16.63 0.51 -5.10
C CYS A 146 -17.65 1.13 -6.09
N GLY A 147 -18.08 2.36 -5.81
CA GLY A 147 -19.01 3.15 -6.63
C GLY A 147 -18.31 4.28 -7.35
N GLU A 148 -18.89 4.82 -8.40
CA GLU A 148 -18.19 5.68 -9.35
C GLU A 148 -17.86 7.11 -8.84
N GLU A 149 -18.45 7.61 -7.74
CA GLU A 149 -18.47 9.05 -7.49
C GLU A 149 -17.63 9.54 -6.28
N ASN A 150 -17.07 8.69 -5.46
CA ASN A 150 -16.40 9.10 -4.21
C ASN A 150 -14.92 8.67 -4.14
N TRP A 151 -14.13 9.14 -5.07
CA TRP A 151 -12.68 8.94 -5.05
C TRP A 151 -12.02 9.97 -4.15
N VAL A 152 -11.19 9.50 -3.23
CA VAL A 152 -10.35 10.32 -2.35
C VAL A 152 -8.92 10.21 -2.83
N SER A 153 -8.26 11.36 -3.03
CA SER A 153 -6.87 11.42 -3.49
C SER A 153 -5.91 11.59 -2.31
N GLU A 154 -4.80 10.89 -2.38
CA GLU A 154 -3.72 10.93 -1.40
C GLU A 154 -2.37 10.99 -2.11
N THR A 155 -1.40 11.67 -1.50
CA THR A 155 0.00 11.67 -1.95
C THR A 155 0.86 10.95 -0.92
N TRP A 156 1.71 10.04 -1.41
CA TRP A 156 2.58 9.22 -0.57
C TRP A 156 4.02 9.33 -1.02
N LEU A 157 4.94 9.47 -0.07
CA LEU A 157 6.39 9.52 -0.33
C LEU A 157 7.03 8.22 0.16
N LYS A 158 7.79 7.55 -0.69
CA LYS A 158 8.55 6.35 -0.30
C LYS A 158 9.68 6.73 0.64
N VAL A 159 9.62 6.25 1.88
CA VAL A 159 10.62 6.53 2.92
C VAL A 159 11.55 5.36 3.17
N MET A 160 11.15 4.14 2.78
CA MET A 160 12.00 2.95 2.88
C MET A 160 11.64 1.96 1.76
N PRO A 161 12.58 1.63 0.85
CA PRO A 161 12.39 0.51 -0.05
C PRO A 161 12.50 -0.81 0.73
N LEU A 162 11.60 -1.77 0.48
CA LEU A 162 11.85 -3.14 0.90
C LEU A 162 12.86 -3.74 -0.08
N GLY A 163 13.99 -4.19 0.43
CA GLY A 163 15.07 -4.75 -0.38
C GLY A 163 14.58 -5.86 -1.29
N ALA A 164 15.06 -5.88 -2.54
CA ALA A 164 14.88 -7.03 -3.40
C ALA A 164 15.57 -8.25 -2.75
N LYS A 165 14.86 -9.39 -2.72
CA LYS A 165 15.48 -10.68 -2.39
C LYS A 165 16.44 -11.08 -3.48
#